data_4b69ea56477a9711ab8eb961be563f92
#
_entry.id   4b69ea56477a9711ab8eb961be563f92
#
_cell.length_a   1.000
_cell.length_b   1.000
_cell.length_c   1.000
_cell.angle_alpha   90.00
_cell.angle_beta   90.00
_cell.angle_gamma   90.00
#
_symmetry.space_group_name_H-M   'P 1'
#
loop_
_entity.id
_entity.type
_entity.pdbx_description
1 polymer ?
#
loop_
_entity_poly.entity_id
_entity_poly.type
_entity_poly.pdbx_seq_one_letter_code
_entity_poly.pdbx_strand_id
1 'polypeptide(L)'
;MEGFGVHTFRFVNAEDKSTFVKFHWKPKLGLQSVAWNEAVKINGADPDFHRRDLWNAIQSGNFPEWELAVQLFDQDFADNFDFDVLDPTKIIPEEILPVRPIGRMVLDRMPDNFFAETEQVAFMTQNVPPGIDFSNDPLLQGRNFSYLDTQLKRLGGPNFTHLPINAPKCPMHNFQQDGHMAMRNPVGRANYQPNSHGEGPRESPSRGYRHFPADEQGQKARLRPESFADHYSQARQFFISQTGAEQRHIASALTFELSKVESLAIRERMVSHLLNIDETLATTVAQKLGFQSMPKPADAAMPTRQDLEASPALSIVERGPMRFEGRKLGIMIADGVDAKLLKALTKAVAAQKAVIELIAPKVGGVTADDGSSIEANHMIDGGPSVLFDAVVLLTSHQAIDDLVKEAAARDFVADAFQHCKYIGYDQSAMPLLEKAGISGQLDEGTIQLSDSKDIEAFVEKLGKLRVSGREPSVKLGKASPPIA
;
A
#
# COMPACT_ATOMS: atom_id res chain seq x y z
N MET A 1 0.08 -3.40 2.86
CA MET A 1 -0.30 -3.04 1.46
C MET A 1 -1.46 -3.91 1.01
N GLU A 2 -2.40 -3.36 0.27
CA GLU A 2 -3.49 -4.09 -0.39
C GLU A 2 -3.05 -4.49 -1.80
N GLY A 3 -3.45 -5.68 -2.26
CA GLY A 3 -3.18 -6.15 -3.61
C GLY A 3 -4.45 -6.11 -4.44
N PHE A 4 -4.41 -5.40 -5.57
CA PHE A 4 -5.53 -5.28 -6.50
C PHE A 4 -5.31 -6.17 -7.71
N GLY A 5 -6.22 -7.14 -7.92
CA GLY A 5 -6.28 -7.92 -9.13
C GLY A 5 -6.97 -7.13 -10.24
N VAL A 6 -6.19 -6.30 -10.95
CA VAL A 6 -6.76 -5.41 -11.98
C VAL A 6 -7.30 -6.15 -13.19
N HIS A 7 -6.79 -7.35 -13.50
CA HIS A 7 -7.28 -8.17 -14.60
C HIS A 7 -8.52 -8.96 -14.22
N THR A 8 -9.40 -9.14 -15.21
CA THR A 8 -10.56 -10.02 -15.11
C THR A 8 -10.20 -11.39 -15.66
N PHE A 9 -10.34 -12.42 -14.82
CA PHE A 9 -10.22 -13.83 -15.21
C PHE A 9 -11.61 -14.45 -15.30
N ARG A 10 -11.65 -15.75 -15.65
CA ARG A 10 -12.86 -16.58 -15.63
C ARG A 10 -12.68 -17.76 -14.69
N PHE A 11 -13.71 -18.06 -13.91
CA PHE A 11 -13.88 -19.40 -13.35
C PHE A 11 -14.70 -20.23 -14.33
N VAL A 12 -14.29 -21.46 -14.59
CA VAL A 12 -15.00 -22.41 -15.44
C VAL A 12 -15.24 -23.67 -14.64
N ASN A 13 -16.52 -24.01 -14.44
CA ASN A 13 -16.90 -25.19 -13.66
C ASN A 13 -16.95 -26.47 -14.52
N ALA A 14 -17.34 -27.61 -13.89
CA ALA A 14 -17.41 -28.89 -14.56
C ALA A 14 -18.49 -28.96 -15.67
N GLU A 15 -19.50 -28.10 -15.57
CA GLU A 15 -20.60 -27.98 -16.53
C GLU A 15 -20.30 -26.96 -17.65
N ASP A 16 -19.03 -26.53 -17.78
CA ASP A 16 -18.58 -25.50 -18.74
C ASP A 16 -19.29 -24.15 -18.58
N LYS A 17 -19.78 -23.85 -17.37
CA LYS A 17 -20.30 -22.55 -17.04
C LYS A 17 -19.19 -21.61 -16.61
N SER A 18 -19.13 -20.44 -17.24
CA SER A 18 -18.16 -19.37 -16.93
C SER A 18 -18.73 -18.33 -15.98
N THR A 19 -17.88 -17.84 -15.08
CA THR A 19 -18.14 -16.68 -14.21
C THR A 19 -16.92 -15.81 -14.21
N PHE A 20 -17.05 -14.52 -14.42
CA PHE A 20 -15.94 -13.59 -14.31
C PHE A 20 -15.48 -13.43 -12.88
N VAL A 21 -14.18 -13.20 -12.69
CA VAL A 21 -13.58 -13.01 -11.38
C VAL A 21 -12.48 -11.95 -11.41
N LYS A 22 -12.51 -11.06 -10.43
CA LYS A 22 -11.38 -10.20 -10.04
C LYS A 22 -10.88 -10.62 -8.67
N PHE A 23 -9.55 -10.76 -8.52
CA PHE A 23 -8.91 -11.18 -7.28
C PHE A 23 -8.44 -9.97 -6.47
N HIS A 24 -8.56 -10.06 -5.15
CA HIS A 24 -8.12 -9.03 -4.21
C HIS A 24 -7.33 -9.66 -3.06
N TRP A 25 -6.31 -8.94 -2.58
CA TRP A 25 -5.56 -9.29 -1.38
C TRP A 25 -5.76 -8.23 -0.33
N LYS A 26 -6.58 -8.51 0.67
CA LYS A 26 -6.94 -7.58 1.74
C LYS A 26 -6.06 -7.83 2.97
N PRO A 27 -5.21 -6.86 3.41
CA PRO A 27 -4.38 -7.07 4.59
C PRO A 27 -5.22 -7.10 5.85
N LYS A 28 -5.01 -8.10 6.71
CA LYS A 28 -5.77 -8.23 7.97
C LYS A 28 -5.47 -7.12 8.97
N LEU A 29 -4.26 -6.57 8.96
CA LEU A 29 -3.90 -5.39 9.76
C LEU A 29 -4.48 -4.07 9.21
N GLY A 30 -5.16 -4.12 8.06
CA GLY A 30 -5.72 -2.95 7.39
C GLY A 30 -4.67 -2.07 6.74
N LEU A 31 -5.09 -0.88 6.33
CA LEU A 31 -4.26 0.08 5.61
C LEU A 31 -4.08 1.36 6.40
N GLN A 32 -2.91 1.98 6.22
CA GLN A 32 -2.62 3.33 6.63
C GLN A 32 -1.84 4.04 5.52
N SER A 33 -2.25 5.24 5.19
CA SER A 33 -1.52 6.11 4.27
C SER A 33 -0.70 7.14 5.06
N VAL A 34 0.43 7.54 4.49
CA VAL A 34 1.26 8.65 4.98
C VAL A 34 1.17 9.83 4.02
N ALA A 35 1.39 11.06 4.52
CA ALA A 35 1.50 12.22 3.66
C ALA A 35 2.76 12.11 2.77
N TRP A 36 2.74 12.73 1.57
CA TRP A 36 3.83 12.57 0.60
C TRP A 36 5.20 13.01 1.13
N ASN A 37 5.25 14.14 1.83
CA ASN A 37 6.49 14.61 2.48
C ASN A 37 6.98 13.66 3.59
N GLU A 38 6.07 13.01 4.31
CA GLU A 38 6.41 11.95 5.27
C GLU A 38 7.00 10.75 4.54
N ALA A 39 6.40 10.31 3.43
CA ALA A 39 6.92 9.20 2.61
C ALA A 39 8.34 9.48 2.10
N VAL A 40 8.61 10.71 1.65
CA VAL A 40 9.95 11.13 1.20
C VAL A 40 10.97 11.07 2.34
N LYS A 41 10.60 11.51 3.53
CA LYS A 41 11.45 11.44 4.73
C LYS A 41 11.69 10.00 5.19
N ILE A 42 10.65 9.15 5.18
CA ILE A 42 10.81 7.72 5.47
C ILE A 42 11.82 7.08 4.51
N ASN A 43 11.65 7.31 3.21
CA ASN A 43 12.55 6.74 2.21
C ASN A 43 14.00 7.24 2.35
N GLY A 44 14.20 8.47 2.81
CA GLY A 44 15.53 9.02 3.11
C GLY A 44 16.14 8.45 4.38
N ALA A 45 15.32 8.19 5.40
CA ALA A 45 15.80 7.64 6.68
C ALA A 45 16.03 6.11 6.62
N ASP A 46 15.15 5.39 5.94
CA ASP A 46 15.26 3.95 5.75
C ASP A 46 14.67 3.53 4.39
N PRO A 47 15.49 3.39 3.34
CA PRO A 47 15.00 2.94 2.02
C PRO A 47 14.46 1.51 2.04
N ASP A 48 14.76 0.74 3.07
CA ASP A 48 14.31 -0.63 3.28
C ASP A 48 13.12 -0.75 4.25
N PHE A 49 12.44 0.35 4.57
CA PHE A 49 11.41 0.44 5.60
C PHE A 49 10.40 -0.72 5.55
N HIS A 50 9.78 -0.99 4.38
CA HIS A 50 8.83 -2.08 4.22
C HIS A 50 9.48 -3.47 4.28
N ARG A 51 10.68 -3.63 3.74
CA ARG A 51 11.41 -4.91 3.79
C ARG A 51 11.83 -5.26 5.20
N ARG A 52 12.31 -4.26 5.93
CA ARG A 52 12.71 -4.38 7.34
C ARG A 52 11.52 -4.72 8.23
N ASP A 53 10.38 -4.05 8.02
CA ASP A 53 9.15 -4.32 8.75
C ASP A 53 8.70 -5.77 8.55
N LEU A 54 8.65 -6.24 7.29
CA LEU A 54 8.28 -7.62 6.96
C LEU A 54 9.26 -8.64 7.58
N TRP A 55 10.57 -8.37 7.47
CA TRP A 55 11.60 -9.21 8.08
C TRP A 55 11.42 -9.32 9.59
N ASN A 56 11.33 -8.19 10.27
CA ASN A 56 11.21 -8.14 11.73
C ASN A 56 9.91 -8.79 12.21
N ALA A 57 8.80 -8.58 11.51
CA ALA A 57 7.52 -9.19 11.86
C ALA A 57 7.59 -10.72 11.80
N ILE A 58 8.19 -11.28 10.74
CA ILE A 58 8.35 -12.74 10.58
C ILE A 58 9.32 -13.29 11.63
N GLN A 59 10.47 -12.63 11.85
CA GLN A 59 11.46 -13.10 12.83
C GLN A 59 10.93 -13.09 14.28
N SER A 60 10.04 -12.16 14.59
CA SER A 60 9.40 -12.08 15.92
C SER A 60 8.18 -12.98 16.07
N GLY A 61 7.77 -13.73 15.03
CA GLY A 61 6.57 -14.58 15.03
C GLY A 61 5.26 -13.84 14.87
N ASN A 62 5.28 -12.53 14.55
CA ASN A 62 4.11 -11.71 14.25
C ASN A 62 3.80 -11.78 12.76
N PHE A 63 3.38 -12.93 12.27
CA PHE A 63 3.23 -13.21 10.85
C PHE A 63 2.16 -12.33 10.19
N PRO A 64 2.53 -11.53 9.16
CA PRO A 64 1.56 -10.75 8.41
C PRO A 64 0.61 -11.64 7.60
N GLU A 65 -0.68 -11.28 7.59
CA GLU A 65 -1.73 -12.03 6.91
C GLU A 65 -2.53 -11.18 5.94
N TRP A 66 -2.93 -11.81 4.84
CA TRP A 66 -3.89 -11.27 3.88
C TRP A 66 -5.03 -12.25 3.65
N GLU A 67 -6.20 -11.71 3.40
CA GLU A 67 -7.33 -12.47 2.87
C GLU A 67 -7.27 -12.45 1.34
N LEU A 68 -7.31 -13.63 0.72
CA LEU A 68 -7.63 -13.75 -0.70
C LEU A 68 -9.14 -13.58 -0.83
N ALA A 69 -9.55 -12.61 -1.61
CA ALA A 69 -10.95 -12.30 -1.83
C ALA A 69 -11.25 -12.13 -3.32
N VAL A 70 -12.52 -12.25 -3.69
CA VAL A 70 -12.98 -12.21 -5.09
C VAL A 70 -14.21 -11.33 -5.24
N GLN A 71 -14.30 -10.65 -6.39
CA GLN A 71 -15.53 -10.13 -6.95
C GLN A 71 -15.95 -11.06 -8.09
N LEU A 72 -17.17 -11.61 -8.02
CA LEU A 72 -17.70 -12.57 -8.98
C LEU A 72 -18.91 -11.96 -9.69
N PHE A 73 -18.94 -12.04 -11.02
CA PHE A 73 -20.02 -11.51 -11.83
C PHE A 73 -20.20 -12.31 -13.12
N ASP A 74 -21.36 -12.21 -13.72
CA ASP A 74 -21.70 -12.87 -14.97
C ASP A 74 -21.56 -11.94 -16.17
N GLN A 75 -21.92 -12.43 -17.35
CA GLN A 75 -21.87 -11.67 -18.59
C GLN A 75 -22.88 -10.53 -18.58
N ASP A 76 -24.07 -10.76 -18.01
CA ASP A 76 -25.11 -9.73 -17.95
C ASP A 76 -24.67 -8.53 -17.13
N PHE A 77 -24.00 -8.76 -16.00
CA PHE A 77 -23.39 -7.68 -15.23
C PHE A 77 -22.30 -6.97 -16.03
N ALA A 78 -21.42 -7.71 -16.70
CA ALA A 78 -20.32 -7.13 -17.49
C ALA A 78 -20.84 -6.25 -18.63
N ASP A 79 -21.92 -6.65 -19.28
CA ASP A 79 -22.51 -5.93 -20.41
C ASP A 79 -23.32 -4.67 -19.98
N ASN A 80 -23.79 -4.64 -18.73
CA ASN A 80 -24.59 -3.54 -18.20
C ASN A 80 -23.81 -2.62 -17.23
N PHE A 81 -22.58 -2.95 -16.88
CA PHE A 81 -21.76 -2.09 -16.03
C PHE A 81 -21.30 -0.84 -16.79
N ASP A 82 -21.25 0.28 -16.11
CA ASP A 82 -20.91 1.59 -16.69
C ASP A 82 -19.55 1.68 -17.39
N PHE A 83 -18.64 0.78 -17.02
CA PHE A 83 -17.26 0.75 -17.54
C PHE A 83 -16.93 -0.65 -18.04
N ASP A 84 -15.96 -0.71 -18.96
CA ASP A 84 -15.43 -1.99 -19.44
C ASP A 84 -14.75 -2.75 -18.29
N VAL A 85 -15.32 -3.89 -17.89
CA VAL A 85 -14.77 -4.75 -16.83
C VAL A 85 -13.44 -5.41 -17.23
N LEU A 86 -13.09 -5.40 -18.51
CA LEU A 86 -11.82 -5.90 -19.03
C LEU A 86 -10.74 -4.80 -19.10
N ASP A 87 -11.10 -3.54 -18.86
CA ASP A 87 -10.12 -2.45 -18.76
C ASP A 87 -9.43 -2.51 -17.39
N PRO A 88 -8.12 -2.81 -17.32
CA PRO A 88 -7.40 -2.93 -16.06
C PRO A 88 -7.23 -1.59 -15.32
N THR A 89 -7.58 -0.46 -15.95
CA THR A 89 -7.59 0.86 -15.29
C THR A 89 -8.91 1.15 -14.57
N LYS A 90 -9.91 0.29 -14.73
CA LYS A 90 -11.23 0.45 -14.11
C LYS A 90 -11.39 -0.47 -12.91
N ILE A 91 -12.15 0.00 -11.93
CA ILE A 91 -12.52 -0.74 -10.72
C ILE A 91 -14.03 -0.94 -10.66
N ILE A 92 -14.46 -1.97 -9.96
CA ILE A 92 -15.86 -2.16 -9.59
C ILE A 92 -15.99 -1.79 -8.11
N PRO A 93 -16.71 -0.72 -7.75
CA PRO A 93 -16.91 -0.33 -6.35
C PRO A 93 -17.48 -1.48 -5.51
N GLU A 94 -16.98 -1.64 -4.28
CA GLU A 94 -17.41 -2.73 -3.39
C GLU A 94 -18.88 -2.60 -2.98
N GLU A 95 -19.45 -1.41 -3.05
CA GLU A 95 -20.87 -1.13 -2.81
C GLU A 95 -21.76 -1.68 -3.94
N ILE A 96 -21.25 -1.75 -5.17
CA ILE A 96 -21.95 -2.31 -6.33
C ILE A 96 -21.79 -3.83 -6.37
N LEU A 97 -20.56 -4.30 -6.16
CA LEU A 97 -20.23 -5.72 -6.17
C LEU A 97 -19.31 -6.06 -5.00
N PRO A 98 -19.85 -6.65 -3.92
CA PRO A 98 -19.08 -6.93 -2.71
C PRO A 98 -17.89 -7.86 -2.95
N VAL A 99 -16.77 -7.56 -2.27
CA VAL A 99 -15.59 -8.41 -2.22
C VAL A 99 -15.82 -9.53 -1.20
N ARG A 100 -15.68 -10.80 -1.63
CA ARG A 100 -15.94 -12.00 -0.83
C ARG A 100 -14.64 -12.71 -0.48
N PRO A 101 -14.27 -12.84 0.81
CA PRO A 101 -13.11 -13.63 1.24
C PRO A 101 -13.31 -15.12 0.92
N ILE A 102 -12.29 -15.75 0.33
CA ILE A 102 -12.28 -17.17 -0.02
C ILE A 102 -11.07 -17.94 0.53
N GLY A 103 -10.07 -17.25 1.05
CA GLY A 103 -8.85 -17.84 1.57
C GLY A 103 -7.98 -16.86 2.31
N ARG A 104 -6.86 -17.34 2.82
CA ARG A 104 -5.86 -16.49 3.48
C ARG A 104 -4.45 -16.84 3.03
N MET A 105 -3.58 -15.83 3.08
CA MET A 105 -2.14 -15.96 2.90
C MET A 105 -1.47 -15.49 4.19
N VAL A 106 -0.56 -16.31 4.71
CA VAL A 106 0.26 -16.00 5.89
C VAL A 106 1.71 -16.01 5.45
N LEU A 107 2.46 -14.94 5.74
CA LEU A 107 3.89 -14.87 5.48
C LEU A 107 4.64 -15.26 6.76
N ASP A 108 5.02 -16.53 6.87
CA ASP A 108 5.57 -17.15 8.07
C ASP A 108 7.05 -17.54 7.94
N ARG A 109 7.66 -17.30 6.78
CA ARG A 109 9.05 -17.62 6.51
C ARG A 109 9.71 -16.62 5.56
N MET A 110 10.90 -16.20 5.88
CA MET A 110 11.75 -15.43 4.97
C MET A 110 12.54 -16.37 4.05
N PRO A 111 12.93 -15.92 2.85
CA PRO A 111 13.90 -16.64 2.03
C PRO A 111 15.20 -16.87 2.81
N ASP A 112 15.75 -18.08 2.72
CA ASP A 112 17.06 -18.41 3.29
C ASP A 112 18.18 -17.93 2.38
N ASN A 113 18.04 -18.17 1.08
CA ASN A 113 18.97 -17.70 0.07
C ASN A 113 18.25 -16.81 -0.94
N PHE A 114 18.53 -15.51 -0.88
CA PHE A 114 17.86 -14.51 -1.71
C PHE A 114 18.02 -14.76 -3.22
N PHE A 115 19.23 -15.19 -3.65
CA PHE A 115 19.48 -15.52 -5.05
C PHE A 115 18.61 -16.69 -5.51
N ALA A 116 18.63 -17.80 -4.78
CA ALA A 116 17.89 -19.00 -5.16
C ALA A 116 16.37 -18.87 -5.03
N GLU A 117 15.89 -18.18 -4.00
CA GLU A 117 14.47 -18.16 -3.62
C GLU A 117 13.74 -16.86 -3.99
N THR A 118 14.45 -15.82 -4.44
CA THR A 118 13.85 -14.53 -4.83
C THR A 118 14.28 -14.08 -6.21
N GLU A 119 15.58 -13.98 -6.50
CA GLU A 119 16.04 -13.50 -7.81
C GLU A 119 15.70 -14.47 -8.94
N GLN A 120 15.69 -15.78 -8.68
CA GLN A 120 15.32 -16.79 -9.67
C GLN A 120 13.82 -17.05 -9.78
N VAL A 121 12.98 -16.37 -9.03
CA VAL A 121 11.52 -16.51 -9.14
C VAL A 121 11.03 -16.02 -10.52
N ALA A 122 10.18 -16.83 -11.14
CA ALA A 122 9.55 -16.55 -12.42
C ALA A 122 8.03 -16.49 -12.28
N PHE A 123 7.49 -15.31 -12.00
CA PHE A 123 6.04 -15.11 -12.04
C PHE A 123 5.55 -15.10 -13.48
N MET A 124 4.45 -15.80 -13.73
CA MET A 124 3.82 -15.88 -15.06
C MET A 124 2.31 -15.90 -14.93
N THR A 125 1.63 -15.07 -15.70
CA THR A 125 0.18 -15.02 -15.75
C THR A 125 -0.43 -16.30 -16.32
N GLN A 126 0.32 -17.06 -17.10
CA GLN A 126 -0.09 -18.34 -17.68
C GLN A 126 -0.19 -19.49 -16.65
N ASN A 127 0.41 -19.36 -15.48
CA ASN A 127 0.40 -20.39 -14.44
C ASN A 127 -0.94 -20.42 -13.70
N VAL A 128 -1.99 -20.83 -14.40
CA VAL A 128 -3.33 -20.99 -13.84
C VAL A 128 -3.67 -22.48 -13.64
N PRO A 129 -4.36 -22.82 -12.52
CA PRO A 129 -4.86 -24.18 -12.33
C PRO A 129 -6.10 -24.46 -13.20
N PRO A 130 -6.46 -25.72 -13.43
CA PRO A 130 -7.73 -26.09 -14.04
C PRO A 130 -8.92 -25.44 -13.32
N GLY A 131 -9.86 -24.89 -14.08
CA GLY A 131 -10.98 -24.13 -13.55
C GLY A 131 -10.78 -22.62 -13.53
N ILE A 132 -9.57 -22.11 -13.80
CA ILE A 132 -9.30 -20.70 -14.07
C ILE A 132 -8.94 -20.54 -15.54
N ASP A 133 -9.56 -19.59 -16.22
CA ASP A 133 -9.30 -19.26 -17.62
C ASP A 133 -9.11 -17.74 -17.80
N PHE A 134 -8.58 -17.37 -18.94
CA PHE A 134 -8.36 -15.97 -19.32
C PHE A 134 -9.62 -15.36 -19.92
N SER A 135 -9.84 -14.10 -19.65
CA SER A 135 -10.82 -13.30 -20.37
C SER A 135 -10.22 -12.68 -21.64
N ASN A 136 -11.04 -11.97 -22.38
CA ASN A 136 -10.61 -11.21 -23.55
C ASN A 136 -9.91 -9.87 -23.18
N ASP A 137 -9.51 -9.66 -21.93
CA ASP A 137 -8.69 -8.53 -21.51
C ASP A 137 -7.41 -8.49 -22.36
N PRO A 138 -7.25 -7.50 -23.24
CA PRO A 138 -6.15 -7.48 -24.21
C PRO A 138 -4.79 -7.32 -23.55
N LEU A 139 -4.72 -6.63 -22.39
CA LEU A 139 -3.47 -6.50 -21.64
C LEU A 139 -3.10 -7.82 -20.96
N LEU A 140 -4.06 -8.55 -20.39
CA LEU A 140 -3.83 -9.86 -19.82
C LEU A 140 -3.34 -10.84 -20.88
N GLN A 141 -3.96 -10.86 -22.04
CA GLN A 141 -3.54 -11.68 -23.19
C GLN A 141 -2.09 -11.33 -23.62
N GLY A 142 -1.77 -10.05 -23.72
CA GLY A 142 -0.40 -9.59 -24.04
C GLY A 142 0.62 -9.96 -22.95
N ARG A 143 0.24 -9.92 -21.69
CA ARG A 143 1.10 -10.32 -20.56
C ARG A 143 1.47 -11.80 -20.59
N ASN A 144 0.61 -12.68 -21.08
CA ASN A 144 0.91 -14.09 -21.23
C ASN A 144 2.17 -14.31 -22.10
N PHE A 145 2.31 -13.58 -23.20
CA PHE A 145 3.51 -13.64 -24.05
C PHE A 145 4.70 -12.90 -23.42
N SER A 146 4.46 -11.71 -22.88
CA SER A 146 5.49 -10.86 -22.31
C SER A 146 6.24 -11.52 -21.16
N TYR A 147 5.53 -12.20 -20.25
CA TYR A 147 6.17 -12.87 -19.11
C TYR A 147 6.98 -14.08 -19.54
N LEU A 148 6.51 -14.86 -20.51
CA LEU A 148 7.29 -15.96 -21.05
C LEU A 148 8.61 -15.46 -21.65
N ASP A 149 8.54 -14.46 -22.50
CA ASP A 149 9.72 -13.86 -23.14
C ASP A 149 10.72 -13.30 -22.13
N THR A 150 10.22 -12.54 -21.16
CA THR A 150 11.11 -11.91 -20.15
C THR A 150 11.77 -12.92 -19.24
N GLN A 151 11.07 -13.99 -18.82
CA GLN A 151 11.65 -15.02 -17.95
C GLN A 151 12.71 -15.86 -18.68
N LEU A 152 12.48 -16.18 -19.95
CA LEU A 152 13.49 -16.84 -20.78
C LEU A 152 14.78 -16.02 -20.87
N LYS A 153 14.67 -14.71 -21.10
CA LYS A 153 15.84 -13.82 -21.21
C LYS A 153 16.51 -13.59 -19.86
N ARG A 154 15.74 -13.33 -18.83
CA ARG A 154 16.25 -13.01 -17.49
C ARG A 154 16.95 -14.20 -16.85
N LEU A 155 16.40 -15.40 -16.98
CA LEU A 155 16.94 -16.63 -16.36
C LEU A 155 17.85 -17.43 -17.30
N GLY A 156 17.91 -17.09 -18.58
CA GLY A 156 18.92 -17.57 -19.52
C GLY A 156 18.69 -19.00 -20.05
N GLY A 157 17.52 -19.61 -19.84
CA GLY A 157 17.25 -20.96 -20.28
C GLY A 157 15.78 -21.31 -20.41
N PRO A 158 15.44 -22.29 -21.28
CA PRO A 158 14.07 -22.70 -21.53
C PRO A 158 13.42 -23.44 -20.35
N ASN A 159 14.22 -23.99 -19.45
CA ASN A 159 13.76 -24.83 -18.32
C ASN A 159 13.67 -24.05 -17.01
N PHE A 160 13.46 -22.73 -17.04
CA PHE A 160 13.33 -21.91 -15.85
C PHE A 160 12.19 -22.37 -14.92
N THR A 161 11.17 -23.04 -15.44
CA THR A 161 10.08 -23.64 -14.66
C THR A 161 10.52 -24.86 -13.84
N HIS A 162 11.70 -25.45 -14.13
CA HIS A 162 12.28 -26.57 -13.37
C HIS A 162 13.16 -26.09 -12.20
N LEU A 163 13.47 -24.82 -12.11
CA LEU A 163 14.17 -24.28 -10.93
C LEU A 163 13.35 -24.58 -9.67
N PRO A 164 13.97 -25.00 -8.56
CA PRO A 164 13.25 -25.43 -7.35
C PRO A 164 12.22 -24.44 -6.84
N ILE A 165 12.49 -23.13 -6.97
CA ILE A 165 11.57 -22.08 -6.54
C ILE A 165 10.36 -21.94 -7.47
N ASN A 166 10.50 -22.27 -8.75
CA ASN A 166 9.46 -22.14 -9.79
C ASN A 166 8.70 -23.45 -10.02
N ALA A 167 9.29 -24.58 -9.66
CA ALA A 167 8.68 -25.88 -9.86
C ALA A 167 7.41 -26.04 -9.01
N PRO A 168 6.31 -26.60 -9.56
CA PRO A 168 5.09 -26.80 -8.82
C PRO A 168 5.32 -27.81 -7.69
N LYS A 169 4.86 -27.44 -6.48
CA LYS A 169 4.94 -28.31 -5.29
C LYS A 169 3.73 -29.22 -5.15
N CYS A 170 2.63 -28.89 -5.81
CA CYS A 170 1.46 -29.76 -5.91
C CYS A 170 1.55 -30.60 -7.18
N PRO A 171 1.08 -31.88 -7.15
CA PRO A 171 1.06 -32.73 -8.33
C PRO A 171 -0.02 -32.29 -9.31
N MET A 172 0.23 -31.20 -10.02
CA MET A 172 -0.68 -30.66 -11.03
C MET A 172 -0.24 -31.11 -12.41
N HIS A 173 -1.17 -31.62 -13.20
CA HIS A 173 -0.94 -32.01 -14.58
C HIS A 173 -1.36 -30.91 -15.54
N ASN A 174 -0.41 -30.36 -16.28
CA ASN A 174 -0.68 -29.38 -17.34
C ASN A 174 -0.57 -29.98 -18.75
N PHE A 175 -0.25 -31.26 -18.86
CA PHE A 175 -0.06 -31.99 -20.11
C PHE A 175 1.01 -31.44 -21.07
N GLN A 176 1.82 -30.49 -20.65
CA GLN A 176 2.96 -30.01 -21.40
C GLN A 176 4.05 -31.11 -21.41
N GLN A 177 4.52 -31.52 -22.60
CA GLN A 177 5.44 -32.64 -22.74
C GLN A 177 6.90 -32.20 -22.78
N ASP A 178 7.24 -31.22 -23.60
CA ASP A 178 8.60 -30.76 -23.81
C ASP A 178 8.67 -29.25 -24.07
N GLY A 179 9.89 -28.72 -24.12
CA GLY A 179 10.12 -27.31 -24.36
C GLY A 179 9.73 -26.40 -23.20
N HIS A 180 9.31 -25.20 -23.52
CA HIS A 180 8.90 -24.19 -22.57
C HIS A 180 7.65 -24.61 -21.82
N MET A 181 7.54 -24.21 -20.56
CA MET A 181 6.41 -24.51 -19.68
C MET A 181 6.30 -25.99 -19.24
N ALA A 182 7.19 -26.87 -19.64
CA ALA A 182 7.27 -28.19 -19.06
C ALA A 182 7.67 -28.07 -17.57
N MET A 183 6.82 -28.60 -16.67
CA MET A 183 7.04 -28.50 -15.22
C MET A 183 7.65 -29.77 -14.63
N ARG A 184 7.85 -30.78 -15.42
CA ARG A 184 8.46 -32.06 -15.05
C ARG A 184 9.01 -32.74 -16.28
N ASN A 185 9.93 -33.71 -16.09
CA ASN A 185 10.38 -34.52 -17.18
C ASN A 185 9.25 -35.50 -17.59
N PRO A 186 8.81 -35.50 -18.85
CA PRO A 186 7.77 -36.41 -19.30
C PRO A 186 8.28 -37.86 -19.30
N VAL A 187 7.36 -38.80 -19.12
CA VAL A 187 7.62 -40.23 -19.20
C VAL A 187 7.06 -40.76 -20.51
N GLY A 188 7.76 -41.70 -21.13
CA GLY A 188 7.34 -42.31 -22.39
C GLY A 188 8.20 -41.88 -23.59
N ARG A 189 8.00 -42.55 -24.72
CA ARG A 189 8.81 -42.37 -25.92
C ARG A 189 8.18 -41.42 -26.96
N ALA A 190 6.91 -41.11 -26.82
CA ALA A 190 6.17 -40.31 -27.78
C ALA A 190 5.76 -38.97 -27.16
N ASN A 191 6.19 -37.87 -27.78
CA ASN A 191 5.88 -36.50 -27.38
C ASN A 191 4.75 -35.91 -28.23
N TYR A 192 3.92 -36.73 -28.83
CA TYR A 192 2.84 -36.28 -29.72
C TYR A 192 1.58 -37.08 -29.51
N GLN A 193 0.47 -36.56 -29.95
CA GLN A 193 -0.83 -37.24 -29.99
C GLN A 193 -1.37 -37.27 -31.41
N PRO A 194 -2.11 -38.33 -31.80
CA PRO A 194 -2.36 -39.54 -31.03
C PRO A 194 -1.15 -40.48 -31.05
N ASN A 195 -0.97 -41.27 -30.00
CA ASN A 195 0.03 -42.34 -29.98
C ASN A 195 -0.52 -43.62 -29.35
N SER A 196 0.16 -44.76 -29.64
CA SER A 196 -0.25 -46.08 -29.17
C SER A 196 0.47 -46.57 -27.92
N HIS A 197 1.39 -45.79 -27.37
CA HIS A 197 2.19 -46.20 -26.21
C HIS A 197 1.48 -46.10 -24.87
N GLY A 198 0.32 -45.43 -24.83
CA GLY A 198 -0.55 -45.44 -23.67
C GLY A 198 -0.08 -44.60 -22.48
N GLU A 199 1.18 -44.21 -22.42
CA GLU A 199 1.77 -43.40 -21.36
C GLU A 199 2.13 -42.01 -21.89
N GLY A 200 2.13 -41.06 -20.97
CA GLY A 200 2.44 -39.69 -21.28
C GLY A 200 1.23 -38.76 -21.23
N PRO A 201 1.47 -37.47 -21.36
CA PRO A 201 0.42 -36.47 -21.37
C PRO A 201 -0.55 -36.66 -22.52
N ARG A 202 -1.81 -36.34 -22.24
CA ARG A 202 -2.89 -36.37 -23.23
C ARG A 202 -3.79 -35.19 -23.00
N GLU A 203 -4.35 -34.67 -24.06
CA GLU A 203 -5.47 -33.74 -23.92
C GLU A 203 -6.62 -34.47 -23.21
N SER A 204 -7.11 -33.86 -22.16
CA SER A 204 -8.22 -34.40 -21.38
C SER A 204 -9.13 -33.28 -20.91
N PRO A 205 -10.28 -33.09 -21.54
CA PRO A 205 -11.27 -32.06 -21.11
C PRO A 205 -11.73 -32.25 -19.67
N SER A 206 -11.69 -33.47 -19.15
CA SER A 206 -12.13 -33.77 -17.77
C SER A 206 -11.04 -33.57 -16.70
N ARG A 207 -9.77 -33.49 -17.06
CA ARG A 207 -8.64 -33.43 -16.11
C ARG A 207 -7.63 -32.35 -16.39
N GLY A 208 -7.65 -31.77 -17.59
CA GLY A 208 -6.73 -30.76 -18.04
C GLY A 208 -7.32 -29.34 -17.97
N TYR A 209 -6.56 -28.42 -18.51
CA TYR A 209 -6.99 -27.05 -18.70
C TYR A 209 -8.16 -26.99 -19.70
N ARG A 210 -9.14 -26.14 -19.41
CA ARG A 210 -10.27 -25.84 -20.30
C ARG A 210 -10.26 -24.37 -20.63
N HIS A 211 -10.42 -24.10 -21.93
CA HIS A 211 -10.65 -22.74 -22.42
C HIS A 211 -12.15 -22.52 -22.65
N PHE A 212 -12.69 -21.47 -22.06
CA PHE A 212 -14.10 -21.08 -22.31
C PHE A 212 -14.18 -20.36 -23.65
N PRO A 213 -14.97 -20.87 -24.61
CA PRO A 213 -15.14 -20.21 -25.89
C PRO A 213 -15.83 -18.85 -25.70
N ALA A 214 -15.23 -17.79 -26.23
CA ALA A 214 -15.78 -16.45 -26.23
C ALA A 214 -16.01 -16.03 -27.70
N ASP A 215 -17.18 -15.46 -27.95
CA ASP A 215 -17.50 -14.90 -29.26
C ASP A 215 -16.79 -13.55 -29.44
N GLU A 216 -15.96 -13.45 -30.49
CA GLU A 216 -15.34 -12.22 -30.95
C GLU A 216 -15.99 -11.79 -32.26
N GLN A 217 -16.72 -10.68 -32.25
CA GLN A 217 -17.35 -10.13 -33.43
C GLN A 217 -16.67 -8.84 -33.87
N GLY A 218 -16.52 -8.66 -35.19
CA GLY A 218 -16.00 -7.43 -35.77
C GLY A 218 -14.74 -7.60 -36.58
N GLN A 219 -14.21 -6.49 -37.08
CA GLN A 219 -12.96 -6.46 -37.85
C GLN A 219 -11.79 -6.31 -36.87
N LYS A 220 -10.77 -7.16 -37.04
CA LYS A 220 -9.51 -7.00 -36.32
C LYS A 220 -8.80 -5.74 -36.81
N ALA A 221 -8.73 -4.72 -35.98
CA ALA A 221 -8.11 -3.44 -36.31
C ALA A 221 -7.16 -2.98 -35.21
N ARG A 222 -6.19 -2.15 -35.56
CA ARG A 222 -5.26 -1.54 -34.62
C ARG A 222 -5.79 -0.16 -34.19
N LEU A 223 -6.91 -0.18 -33.46
CA LEU A 223 -7.58 1.01 -32.96
C LEU A 223 -7.72 0.93 -31.45
N ARG A 224 -7.70 2.08 -30.79
CA ARG A 224 -8.05 2.14 -29.37
C ARG A 224 -9.58 1.97 -29.27
N PRO A 225 -10.10 1.02 -28.46
CA PRO A 225 -11.52 0.84 -28.34
C PRO A 225 -12.18 2.05 -27.64
N GLU A 226 -13.43 2.32 -27.99
CA GLU A 226 -14.19 3.41 -27.40
C GLU A 226 -14.39 3.23 -25.88
N SER A 227 -14.55 1.99 -25.43
CA SER A 227 -14.62 1.64 -24.00
C SER A 227 -13.43 2.12 -23.17
N PHE A 228 -12.27 2.33 -23.82
CA PHE A 228 -11.05 2.87 -23.22
C PHE A 228 -10.96 4.40 -23.25
N ALA A 229 -11.95 5.10 -23.77
CA ALA A 229 -11.89 6.56 -23.99
C ALA A 229 -12.17 7.38 -22.71
N ASP A 230 -12.87 6.82 -21.74
CA ASP A 230 -13.14 7.50 -20.46
C ASP A 230 -11.95 7.37 -19.50
N HIS A 231 -11.14 8.42 -19.44
CA HIS A 231 -9.94 8.47 -18.60
C HIS A 231 -10.16 9.18 -17.25
N TYR A 232 -11.28 9.92 -17.08
CA TYR A 232 -11.41 10.85 -15.96
C TYR A 232 -12.52 10.48 -14.97
N SER A 233 -13.58 9.80 -15.41
CA SER A 233 -14.75 9.57 -14.57
C SER A 233 -14.44 8.81 -13.28
N GLN A 234 -13.69 7.71 -13.35
CA GLN A 234 -13.28 6.99 -12.14
C GLN A 234 -12.16 7.69 -11.35
N ALA A 235 -11.32 8.48 -11.99
CA ALA A 235 -10.38 9.35 -11.30
C ALA A 235 -11.11 10.40 -10.44
N ARG A 236 -12.20 10.99 -11.00
CA ARG A 236 -13.10 11.85 -10.24
C ARG A 236 -13.79 11.07 -9.12
N GLN A 237 -14.38 9.91 -9.42
CA GLN A 237 -15.03 9.07 -8.40
C GLN A 237 -14.08 8.77 -7.24
N PHE A 238 -12.84 8.38 -7.53
CA PHE A 238 -11.82 8.18 -6.50
C PHE A 238 -11.60 9.44 -5.66
N PHE A 239 -11.41 10.60 -6.29
CA PHE A 239 -11.14 11.85 -5.57
C PHE A 239 -12.29 12.27 -4.66
N ILE A 240 -13.54 12.23 -5.16
CA ILE A 240 -14.72 12.60 -4.35
C ILE A 240 -15.03 11.58 -3.24
N SER A 241 -14.54 10.35 -3.36
CA SER A 241 -14.66 9.31 -2.34
C SER A 241 -13.69 9.49 -1.17
N GLN A 242 -12.71 10.36 -1.31
CA GLN A 242 -11.72 10.60 -0.27
C GLN A 242 -12.22 11.59 0.78
N THR A 243 -11.83 11.41 2.04
CA THR A 243 -12.06 12.42 3.09
C THR A 243 -11.36 13.74 2.75
N GLY A 244 -11.79 14.85 3.36
CA GLY A 244 -11.14 16.14 3.13
C GLY A 244 -9.64 16.16 3.44
N ALA A 245 -9.17 15.35 4.40
CA ALA A 245 -7.75 15.19 4.69
C ALA A 245 -7.02 14.46 3.54
N GLU A 246 -7.57 13.36 3.05
CA GLU A 246 -7.00 12.61 1.92
C GLU A 246 -6.96 13.44 0.63
N GLN A 247 -8.01 14.22 0.34
CA GLN A 247 -8.04 15.15 -0.80
C GLN A 247 -6.92 16.20 -0.71
N ARG A 248 -6.69 16.77 0.48
CA ARG A 248 -5.57 17.71 0.70
C ARG A 248 -4.21 17.03 0.56
N HIS A 249 -4.08 15.76 0.96
CA HIS A 249 -2.85 14.96 0.74
C HIS A 249 -2.59 14.76 -0.75
N ILE A 250 -3.60 14.41 -1.54
CA ILE A 250 -3.50 14.26 -3.00
C ILE A 250 -3.03 15.58 -3.65
N ALA A 251 -3.69 16.68 -3.33
CA ALA A 251 -3.32 18.00 -3.86
C ALA A 251 -1.89 18.40 -3.47
N SER A 252 -1.47 18.10 -2.22
CA SER A 252 -0.12 18.39 -1.74
C SER A 252 0.93 17.52 -2.42
N ALA A 253 0.65 16.24 -2.64
CA ALA A 253 1.54 15.33 -3.34
C ALA A 253 1.76 15.76 -4.81
N LEU A 254 0.68 16.08 -5.52
CA LEU A 254 0.76 16.59 -6.89
C LEU A 254 1.55 17.90 -6.96
N THR A 255 1.29 18.83 -6.04
CA THR A 255 2.04 20.10 -5.96
C THR A 255 3.53 19.84 -5.72
N PHE A 256 3.86 18.97 -4.77
CA PHE A 256 5.25 18.64 -4.42
C PHE A 256 6.01 18.08 -5.62
N GLU A 257 5.43 17.12 -6.33
CA GLU A 257 6.10 16.53 -7.50
C GLU A 257 6.15 17.47 -8.70
N LEU A 258 5.05 18.19 -8.98
CA LEU A 258 5.03 19.14 -10.10
C LEU A 258 5.93 20.36 -9.85
N SER A 259 6.19 20.75 -8.60
CA SER A 259 7.12 21.83 -8.28
C SER A 259 8.56 21.53 -8.75
N LYS A 260 8.94 20.27 -8.85
CA LYS A 260 10.25 19.82 -9.35
C LYS A 260 10.36 19.79 -10.86
N VAL A 261 9.24 19.87 -11.59
CA VAL A 261 9.20 19.85 -13.04
C VAL A 261 9.60 21.23 -13.55
N GLU A 262 10.70 21.34 -14.30
CA GLU A 262 11.25 22.62 -14.77
C GLU A 262 10.39 23.25 -15.87
N SER A 263 9.81 22.43 -16.76
CA SER A 263 9.00 22.89 -17.89
C SER A 263 7.62 23.34 -17.45
N LEU A 264 7.33 24.63 -17.60
CA LEU A 264 6.01 25.20 -17.31
C LEU A 264 4.91 24.54 -18.16
N ALA A 265 5.18 24.26 -19.43
CA ALA A 265 4.21 23.62 -20.33
C ALA A 265 3.77 22.22 -19.83
N ILE A 266 4.64 21.48 -19.12
CA ILE A 266 4.27 20.19 -18.52
C ILE A 266 3.38 20.41 -17.29
N ARG A 267 3.71 21.40 -16.46
CA ARG A 267 2.86 21.77 -15.31
C ARG A 267 1.47 22.19 -15.76
N GLU A 268 1.38 23.06 -16.77
CA GLU A 268 0.11 23.51 -17.36
C GLU A 268 -0.71 22.35 -17.91
N ARG A 269 -0.10 21.46 -18.67
CA ARG A 269 -0.78 20.28 -19.21
C ARG A 269 -1.31 19.37 -18.10
N MET A 270 -0.54 19.17 -17.02
CA MET A 270 -1.01 18.37 -15.90
C MET A 270 -2.21 19.02 -15.21
N VAL A 271 -2.16 20.33 -14.95
CA VAL A 271 -3.30 21.06 -14.37
C VAL A 271 -4.53 21.01 -15.31
N SER A 272 -4.33 21.06 -16.63
CA SER A 272 -5.41 20.88 -17.62
C SER A 272 -6.10 19.51 -17.49
N HIS A 273 -5.35 18.45 -17.23
CA HIS A 273 -5.93 17.12 -16.94
C HIS A 273 -6.68 17.09 -15.61
N LEU A 274 -6.15 17.72 -14.56
CA LEU A 274 -6.81 17.79 -13.26
C LEU A 274 -8.16 18.50 -13.32
N LEU A 275 -8.33 19.49 -14.21
CA LEU A 275 -9.62 20.16 -14.44
C LEU A 275 -10.71 19.20 -14.94
N ASN A 276 -10.36 18.16 -15.65
CA ASN A 276 -11.30 17.11 -16.06
C ASN A 276 -11.66 16.15 -14.90
N ILE A 277 -10.89 16.15 -13.82
CA ILE A 277 -11.13 15.31 -12.64
C ILE A 277 -11.96 16.07 -11.62
N ASP A 278 -11.41 17.20 -11.11
CA ASP A 278 -12.08 18.04 -10.11
C ASP A 278 -11.49 19.47 -10.12
N GLU A 279 -12.37 20.47 -10.18
CA GLU A 279 -11.97 21.87 -10.26
C GLU A 279 -11.25 22.34 -8.99
N THR A 280 -11.69 21.88 -7.81
CA THR A 280 -11.06 22.23 -6.52
C THR A 280 -9.65 21.70 -6.43
N LEU A 281 -9.45 20.43 -6.88
CA LEU A 281 -8.12 19.82 -6.96
C LEU A 281 -7.20 20.62 -7.89
N ALA A 282 -7.66 20.89 -9.12
CA ALA A 282 -6.89 21.62 -10.12
C ALA A 282 -6.52 23.03 -9.64
N THR A 283 -7.48 23.78 -9.10
CA THR A 283 -7.28 25.13 -8.59
C THR A 283 -6.28 25.15 -7.44
N THR A 284 -6.41 24.21 -6.49
CA THR A 284 -5.49 24.11 -5.35
C THR A 284 -4.05 23.86 -5.81
N VAL A 285 -3.85 22.94 -6.76
CA VAL A 285 -2.53 22.64 -7.31
C VAL A 285 -1.96 23.84 -8.09
N ALA A 286 -2.76 24.47 -8.96
CA ALA A 286 -2.35 25.61 -9.75
C ALA A 286 -1.91 26.80 -8.88
N GLN A 287 -2.70 27.15 -7.85
CA GLN A 287 -2.36 28.21 -6.90
C GLN A 287 -1.02 27.95 -6.21
N LYS A 288 -0.82 26.74 -5.71
CA LYS A 288 0.44 26.36 -5.03
C LYS A 288 1.64 26.31 -5.97
N LEU A 289 1.43 26.09 -7.26
CA LEU A 289 2.47 26.17 -8.28
C LEU A 289 2.73 27.58 -8.79
N GLY A 290 1.96 28.61 -8.32
CA GLY A 290 2.14 30.01 -8.67
C GLY A 290 1.54 30.41 -10.02
N PHE A 291 0.54 29.66 -10.52
CA PHE A 291 -0.17 30.04 -11.74
C PHE A 291 -0.93 31.34 -11.57
N GLN A 292 -0.81 32.22 -12.55
CA GLN A 292 -1.52 33.51 -12.57
C GLN A 292 -2.93 33.39 -13.16
N SER A 293 -3.15 32.37 -13.98
CA SER A 293 -4.45 32.04 -14.59
C SER A 293 -4.57 30.53 -14.77
N MET A 294 -5.79 30.04 -14.72
CA MET A 294 -6.05 28.61 -14.97
C MET A 294 -5.88 28.29 -16.46
N PRO A 295 -5.23 27.15 -16.79
CA PRO A 295 -5.22 26.66 -18.17
C PRO A 295 -6.62 26.22 -18.59
N LYS A 296 -6.81 25.99 -19.88
CA LYS A 296 -8.04 25.33 -20.37
C LYS A 296 -8.01 23.85 -19.98
N PRO A 297 -9.16 23.22 -19.74
CA PRO A 297 -9.24 21.76 -19.60
C PRO A 297 -8.62 21.07 -20.80
N ALA A 298 -7.94 19.95 -20.59
CA ALA A 298 -7.43 19.12 -21.68
C ALA A 298 -8.60 18.54 -22.49
N ASP A 299 -8.37 18.36 -23.80
CA ASP A 299 -9.35 17.70 -24.65
C ASP A 299 -9.60 16.26 -24.13
N ALA A 300 -10.85 15.92 -23.91
CA ALA A 300 -11.29 14.63 -23.45
C ALA A 300 -12.02 13.88 -24.57
N ALA A 301 -11.66 12.63 -24.81
CA ALA A 301 -12.33 11.80 -25.79
C ALA A 301 -13.79 11.50 -25.38
N MET A 302 -14.03 11.37 -24.07
CA MET A 302 -15.36 11.32 -23.47
C MET A 302 -15.45 12.31 -22.32
N PRO A 303 -16.61 12.98 -22.11
CA PRO A 303 -16.80 13.88 -21.00
C PRO A 303 -16.77 13.14 -19.68
N THR A 304 -16.24 13.76 -18.65
CA THR A 304 -16.21 13.21 -17.29
C THR A 304 -17.65 13.12 -16.75
N ARG A 305 -18.06 11.95 -16.33
CA ARG A 305 -19.37 11.71 -15.67
C ARG A 305 -19.41 12.43 -14.31
N GLN A 306 -20.50 13.13 -14.09
CA GLN A 306 -20.74 13.88 -12.84
C GLN A 306 -21.72 13.14 -11.91
N ASP A 307 -22.36 12.10 -12.39
CA ASP A 307 -23.42 11.33 -11.73
C ASP A 307 -22.89 10.15 -10.90
N LEU A 308 -21.59 9.83 -10.98
CA LEU A 308 -21.02 8.75 -10.18
C LEU A 308 -21.00 9.14 -8.70
N GLU A 309 -21.54 8.26 -7.88
CA GLU A 309 -21.55 8.41 -6.43
C GLU A 309 -20.17 8.14 -5.83
N ALA A 310 -19.92 8.75 -4.65
CA ALA A 310 -18.74 8.43 -3.86
C ALA A 310 -18.80 6.98 -3.36
N SER A 311 -17.64 6.31 -3.34
CA SER A 311 -17.49 4.95 -2.81
C SER A 311 -16.64 5.01 -1.52
N PRO A 312 -17.24 4.94 -0.33
CA PRO A 312 -16.50 4.96 0.94
C PRO A 312 -15.45 3.86 1.03
N ALA A 313 -15.66 2.74 0.35
CA ALA A 313 -14.68 1.66 0.26
C ALA A 313 -13.34 2.07 -0.38
N LEU A 314 -13.26 3.20 -1.06
CA LEU A 314 -12.03 3.74 -1.63
C LEU A 314 -11.23 4.61 -0.66
N SER A 315 -11.83 5.09 0.44
CA SER A 315 -11.14 5.87 1.46
C SER A 315 -10.39 4.96 2.44
N ILE A 316 -9.09 5.20 2.61
CA ILE A 316 -8.28 4.48 3.60
C ILE A 316 -8.66 4.94 5.02
N VAL A 317 -8.99 6.22 5.21
CA VAL A 317 -9.35 6.78 6.51
C VAL A 317 -10.69 6.23 6.98
N GLU A 318 -11.71 6.18 6.10
CA GLU A 318 -13.04 5.62 6.42
C GLU A 318 -12.97 4.13 6.74
N ARG A 319 -12.10 3.39 6.04
CA ARG A 319 -11.88 1.95 6.23
C ARG A 319 -10.83 1.61 7.26
N GLY A 320 -10.24 2.60 7.89
CA GLY A 320 -9.11 2.44 8.81
C GLY A 320 -9.34 1.37 9.85
N PRO A 321 -8.31 0.62 10.26
CA PRO A 321 -8.43 -0.54 11.13
C PRO A 321 -8.83 -0.17 12.58
N MET A 322 -8.82 1.09 12.96
CA MET A 322 -9.14 1.60 14.31
C MET A 322 -8.43 0.82 15.43
N ARG A 323 -7.20 0.35 15.19
CA ARG A 323 -6.38 -0.42 16.13
C ARG A 323 -4.90 -0.13 15.93
N PHE A 324 -4.11 -0.33 16.97
CA PHE A 324 -2.66 -0.09 16.95
C PHE A 324 -1.85 -1.39 16.83
N GLU A 325 -2.49 -2.52 16.63
CA GLU A 325 -1.84 -3.83 16.43
C GLU A 325 -0.90 -3.79 15.21
N GLY A 326 0.32 -4.30 15.37
CA GLY A 326 1.35 -4.34 14.33
C GLY A 326 1.95 -2.98 13.98
N ARG A 327 1.66 -1.92 14.74
CA ARG A 327 2.20 -0.56 14.58
C ARG A 327 3.40 -0.31 15.48
N LYS A 328 4.13 0.76 15.23
CA LYS A 328 5.33 1.13 15.98
C LYS A 328 5.13 2.39 16.81
N LEU A 329 5.50 2.31 18.10
CA LEU A 329 5.63 3.46 18.98
C LEU A 329 7.12 3.79 19.18
N GLY A 330 7.53 4.99 18.83
CA GLY A 330 8.86 5.51 19.14
C GLY A 330 8.85 6.27 20.46
N ILE A 331 9.70 5.88 21.41
CA ILE A 331 9.79 6.55 22.71
C ILE A 331 11.17 7.22 22.82
N MET A 332 11.21 8.54 22.79
CA MET A 332 12.43 9.30 23.09
C MET A 332 12.65 9.33 24.61
N ILE A 333 13.83 8.85 25.02
CA ILE A 333 14.24 8.79 26.42
C ILE A 333 15.54 9.51 26.65
N ALA A 334 15.78 9.96 27.89
CA ALA A 334 17.03 10.61 28.29
C ALA A 334 17.46 10.20 29.69
N ASP A 335 18.68 10.51 30.10
CA ASP A 335 19.18 10.21 31.44
C ASP A 335 18.24 10.79 32.52
N GLY A 336 17.90 9.97 33.51
CA GLY A 336 16.94 10.30 34.57
C GLY A 336 15.48 10.08 34.16
N VAL A 337 15.18 9.35 33.07
CA VAL A 337 13.83 8.95 32.69
C VAL A 337 13.12 8.19 33.80
N ASP A 338 11.84 8.43 34.03
CA ASP A 338 11.02 7.70 34.99
C ASP A 338 10.84 6.23 34.56
N ALA A 339 11.56 5.34 35.22
CA ALA A 339 11.56 3.88 34.96
C ALA A 339 10.18 3.26 35.13
N LYS A 340 9.38 3.74 36.10
CA LYS A 340 8.03 3.21 36.35
C LYS A 340 7.05 3.59 35.24
N LEU A 341 7.08 4.85 34.82
CA LEU A 341 6.24 5.36 33.74
C LEU A 341 6.57 4.67 32.42
N LEU A 342 7.86 4.54 32.09
CA LEU A 342 8.33 3.83 30.91
C LEU A 342 7.89 2.36 30.91
N LYS A 343 8.05 1.67 32.03
CA LYS A 343 7.63 0.27 32.18
C LYS A 343 6.11 0.10 32.05
N ALA A 344 5.33 1.01 32.62
CA ALA A 344 3.87 0.97 32.52
C ALA A 344 3.42 1.19 31.07
N LEU A 345 3.98 2.18 30.39
CA LEU A 345 3.71 2.46 28.97
C LEU A 345 4.09 1.25 28.07
N THR A 346 5.28 0.72 28.25
CA THR A 346 5.76 -0.44 27.48
C THR A 346 4.81 -1.63 27.64
N LYS A 347 4.36 -1.90 28.86
CA LYS A 347 3.39 -2.99 29.14
C LYS A 347 2.04 -2.74 28.45
N ALA A 348 1.52 -1.51 28.51
CA ALA A 348 0.23 -1.16 27.93
C ALA A 348 0.23 -1.27 26.40
N VAL A 349 1.30 -0.79 25.75
CA VAL A 349 1.47 -0.85 24.29
C VAL A 349 1.73 -2.28 23.80
N ALA A 350 2.54 -3.07 24.53
CA ALA A 350 2.75 -4.48 24.22
C ALA A 350 1.44 -5.30 24.28
N ALA A 351 0.52 -4.95 25.19
CA ALA A 351 -0.81 -5.57 25.25
C ALA A 351 -1.66 -5.33 24.00
N GLN A 352 -1.37 -4.28 23.22
CA GLN A 352 -1.96 -4.01 21.91
C GLN A 352 -1.28 -4.77 20.77
N LYS A 353 -0.28 -5.62 21.06
CA LYS A 353 0.58 -6.29 20.08
C LYS A 353 1.29 -5.31 19.13
N ALA A 354 1.65 -4.15 19.63
CA ALA A 354 2.42 -3.13 18.92
C ALA A 354 3.91 -3.23 19.27
N VAL A 355 4.75 -2.73 18.39
CA VAL A 355 6.20 -2.69 18.53
C VAL A 355 6.61 -1.39 19.23
N ILE A 356 7.60 -1.46 20.11
CA ILE A 356 8.17 -0.30 20.79
C ILE A 356 9.64 -0.23 20.44
N GLU A 357 10.08 0.98 20.05
CA GLU A 357 11.50 1.27 19.83
C GLU A 357 11.89 2.48 20.67
N LEU A 358 13.02 2.37 21.34
CA LEU A 358 13.56 3.42 22.21
C LEU A 358 14.60 4.25 21.45
N ILE A 359 14.48 5.57 21.56
CA ILE A 359 15.35 6.55 20.94
C ILE A 359 16.05 7.34 22.04
N ALA A 360 17.37 7.44 22.01
CA ALA A 360 18.16 8.12 23.03
C ALA A 360 19.32 8.90 22.39
N PRO A 361 20.00 9.79 23.13
CA PRO A 361 21.19 10.48 22.63
C PRO A 361 22.32 9.54 22.16
N LYS A 362 22.33 8.30 22.63
CA LYS A 362 23.30 7.27 22.22
C LYS A 362 22.67 5.86 22.27
N VAL A 363 23.11 4.95 21.40
CA VAL A 363 22.61 3.56 21.33
C VAL A 363 22.89 2.79 22.62
N GLY A 364 24.00 3.09 23.32
CA GLY A 364 24.27 2.52 24.65
C GLY A 364 23.21 2.89 25.72
N GLY A 365 22.24 3.74 25.35
CA GLY A 365 21.08 4.04 26.13
C GLY A 365 21.31 5.09 27.22
N VAL A 366 20.50 5.03 28.24
CA VAL A 366 20.41 6.01 29.32
C VAL A 366 20.36 5.34 30.68
N THR A 367 20.61 6.10 31.72
CA THR A 367 20.42 5.67 33.11
C THR A 367 19.07 6.24 33.60
N ALA A 368 18.16 5.39 34.04
CA ALA A 368 16.88 5.81 34.58
C ALA A 368 16.99 6.41 36.00
N ASP A 369 15.90 6.95 36.50
CA ASP A 369 15.79 7.56 37.84
C ASP A 369 16.06 6.58 38.98
N ASP A 370 15.80 5.30 38.77
CA ASP A 370 16.06 4.21 39.73
C ASP A 370 17.50 3.65 39.63
N GLY A 371 18.33 4.19 38.76
CA GLY A 371 19.71 3.75 38.52
C GLY A 371 19.85 2.58 37.53
N SER A 372 18.76 2.08 36.97
CA SER A 372 18.81 1.03 35.94
C SER A 372 19.33 1.56 34.61
N SER A 373 20.09 0.73 33.88
CA SER A 373 20.54 1.04 32.52
C SER A 373 19.52 0.55 31.52
N ILE A 374 19.14 1.41 30.55
CA ILE A 374 18.16 1.13 29.49
C ILE A 374 18.84 1.35 28.16
N GLU A 375 19.02 0.29 27.37
CA GLU A 375 19.57 0.37 26.00
C GLU A 375 18.53 0.97 25.06
N ALA A 376 19.00 1.69 24.04
CA ALA A 376 18.17 2.28 22.99
C ALA A 376 18.34 1.54 21.65
N ASN A 377 17.26 1.50 20.87
CA ASN A 377 17.28 0.96 19.51
C ASN A 377 17.93 1.92 18.53
N HIS A 378 17.75 3.23 18.74
CA HIS A 378 18.26 4.28 17.86
C HIS A 378 18.90 5.42 18.67
N MET A 379 19.92 6.04 18.10
CA MET A 379 20.25 7.42 18.48
C MET A 379 19.24 8.37 17.83
N ILE A 380 19.10 9.57 18.39
CA ILE A 380 18.11 10.56 17.97
C ILE A 380 18.25 10.88 16.47
N ASP A 381 19.45 11.05 15.96
CA ASP A 381 19.72 11.30 14.52
C ASP A 381 19.31 10.12 13.61
N GLY A 382 19.39 8.89 14.12
CA GLY A 382 19.09 7.66 13.37
C GLY A 382 17.66 7.15 13.53
N GLY A 383 16.88 7.74 14.45
CA GLY A 383 15.50 7.34 14.75
C GLY A 383 14.51 8.47 14.60
N PRO A 384 14.40 9.14 13.43
CA PRO A 384 13.44 10.24 13.24
C PRO A 384 12.01 9.77 13.39
N SER A 385 11.12 10.67 13.85
CA SER A 385 9.71 10.34 14.15
C SER A 385 8.92 9.77 12.96
N VAL A 386 9.40 9.95 11.73
CA VAL A 386 8.76 9.39 10.53
C VAL A 386 8.77 7.86 10.49
N LEU A 387 9.69 7.22 11.21
CA LEU A 387 9.78 5.74 11.29
C LEU A 387 8.71 5.11 12.20
N PHE A 388 7.95 5.92 12.94
CA PHE A 388 7.00 5.47 13.95
C PHE A 388 5.57 5.96 13.64
N ASP A 389 4.56 5.18 14.03
CA ASP A 389 3.14 5.54 13.86
C ASP A 389 2.66 6.56 14.90
N ALA A 390 3.23 6.51 16.08
CA ALA A 390 3.04 7.47 17.17
C ALA A 390 4.35 7.65 17.94
N VAL A 391 4.47 8.70 18.74
CA VAL A 391 5.67 8.99 19.50
C VAL A 391 5.37 9.34 20.94
N VAL A 392 6.35 9.11 21.82
CA VAL A 392 6.30 9.53 23.21
C VAL A 392 7.64 10.16 23.60
N LEU A 393 7.58 11.21 24.43
CA LEU A 393 8.72 11.91 24.98
C LEU A 393 8.74 11.69 26.49
N LEU A 394 9.62 10.81 26.97
CA LEU A 394 9.90 10.60 28.37
C LEU A 394 11.30 11.09 28.66
N THR A 395 11.38 12.33 29.12
CA THR A 395 12.65 13.00 29.35
C THR A 395 12.93 13.12 30.87
N SER A 396 13.76 14.05 31.26
CA SER A 396 13.97 14.41 32.66
C SER A 396 14.35 15.87 32.78
N HIS A 397 14.15 16.46 33.94
CA HIS A 397 14.61 17.82 34.23
C HIS A 397 16.15 17.97 34.12
N GLN A 398 16.89 16.86 34.29
CA GLN A 398 18.35 16.82 34.18
C GLN A 398 18.83 16.90 32.72
N ALA A 399 18.13 16.23 31.79
CA ALA A 399 18.60 16.06 30.42
C ALA A 399 17.92 17.01 29.40
N ILE A 400 16.83 17.64 29.77
CA ILE A 400 16.01 18.45 28.84
C ILE A 400 16.77 19.60 28.21
N ASP A 401 17.64 20.29 28.95
CA ASP A 401 18.40 21.43 28.48
C ASP A 401 19.36 21.09 27.34
N ASP A 402 19.86 19.86 27.30
CA ASP A 402 20.69 19.38 26.21
C ASP A 402 19.84 18.91 25.02
N LEU A 403 18.75 18.20 25.25
CA LEU A 403 17.82 17.80 24.19
C LEU A 403 17.24 18.99 23.44
N VAL A 404 16.93 20.09 24.13
CA VAL A 404 16.42 21.33 23.52
C VAL A 404 17.44 21.96 22.55
N LYS A 405 18.73 21.79 22.78
CA LYS A 405 19.81 22.28 21.89
C LYS A 405 19.96 21.41 20.65
N GLU A 406 19.59 20.13 20.72
CA GLU A 406 19.76 19.15 19.66
C GLU A 406 18.70 19.33 18.56
N ALA A 407 19.15 19.57 17.32
CA ALA A 407 18.26 19.81 16.19
C ALA A 407 17.36 18.61 15.91
N ALA A 408 17.93 17.40 15.89
CA ALA A 408 17.19 16.18 15.63
C ALA A 408 16.08 15.88 16.65
N ALA A 409 16.28 16.25 17.93
CA ALA A 409 15.24 16.11 18.95
C ALA A 409 14.08 17.07 18.72
N ARG A 410 14.35 18.31 18.30
CA ARG A 410 13.30 19.28 17.93
C ARG A 410 12.55 18.83 16.67
N ASP A 411 13.27 18.37 15.66
CA ASP A 411 12.71 17.87 14.40
C ASP A 411 11.85 16.62 14.63
N PHE A 412 12.24 15.74 15.53
CA PHE A 412 11.45 14.57 15.94
C PHE A 412 10.05 14.98 16.40
N VAL A 413 9.97 15.99 17.27
CA VAL A 413 8.70 16.52 17.79
C VAL A 413 7.92 17.26 16.71
N ALA A 414 8.58 18.18 16.00
CA ALA A 414 7.94 19.00 14.97
C ALA A 414 7.38 18.15 13.83
N ASP A 415 8.12 17.17 13.37
CA ASP A 415 7.69 16.24 12.31
C ASP A 415 6.53 15.36 12.78
N ALA A 416 6.57 14.82 13.99
CA ALA A 416 5.47 14.03 14.53
C ALA A 416 4.17 14.85 14.58
N PHE A 417 4.26 16.10 15.02
CA PHE A 417 3.11 17.01 15.05
C PHE A 417 2.61 17.34 13.64
N GLN A 418 3.53 17.72 12.74
CA GLN A 418 3.20 18.05 11.35
C GLN A 418 2.57 16.86 10.59
N HIS A 419 2.97 15.63 10.90
CA HIS A 419 2.41 14.43 10.30
C HIS A 419 1.17 13.91 11.04
N CYS A 420 0.56 14.74 11.89
CA CYS A 420 -0.67 14.43 12.61
C CYS A 420 -0.60 13.17 13.50
N LYS A 421 0.59 12.81 13.99
CA LYS A 421 0.77 11.66 14.88
C LYS A 421 0.29 11.97 16.29
N TYR A 422 -0.10 10.95 17.02
CA TYR A 422 -0.30 11.04 18.46
C TYR A 422 1.04 11.23 19.16
N ILE A 423 1.09 12.16 20.12
CA ILE A 423 2.29 12.51 20.88
C ILE A 423 1.96 12.41 22.35
N GLY A 424 2.55 11.42 23.02
CA GLY A 424 2.60 11.38 24.48
C GLY A 424 3.80 12.15 25.01
N TYR A 425 3.71 12.78 26.16
CA TYR A 425 4.86 13.48 26.76
C TYR A 425 4.75 13.53 28.29
N ASP A 426 5.86 13.46 29.00
CA ASP A 426 5.91 13.78 30.39
C ASP A 426 6.08 15.30 30.60
N GLN A 427 5.83 15.80 31.82
CA GLN A 427 5.92 17.22 32.12
C GLN A 427 7.31 17.81 31.85
N SER A 428 8.36 17.01 31.99
CA SER A 428 9.74 17.47 31.78
C SER A 428 10.06 17.78 30.30
N ALA A 429 9.29 17.22 29.35
CA ALA A 429 9.42 17.45 27.92
C ALA A 429 8.83 18.77 27.40
N MET A 430 8.08 19.53 28.25
CA MET A 430 7.48 20.80 27.82
C MET A 430 8.45 21.77 27.15
N PRO A 431 9.68 22.01 27.66
CA PRO A 431 10.61 22.91 26.98
C PRO A 431 10.97 22.47 25.55
N LEU A 432 10.96 21.14 25.27
CA LEU A 432 11.21 20.63 23.93
C LEU A 432 10.01 20.87 23.00
N LEU A 433 8.77 20.71 23.49
CA LEU A 433 7.56 21.07 22.75
C LEU A 433 7.51 22.58 22.43
N GLU A 434 7.90 23.44 23.40
CA GLU A 434 8.00 24.88 23.21
C GLU A 434 9.02 25.21 22.12
N LYS A 435 10.21 24.62 22.19
CA LYS A 435 11.27 24.89 21.22
C LYS A 435 10.96 24.34 19.83
N ALA A 436 10.20 23.27 19.74
CA ALA A 436 9.65 22.74 18.48
C ALA A 436 8.49 23.62 17.93
N GLY A 437 8.03 24.62 18.69
CA GLY A 437 7.00 25.58 18.26
C GLY A 437 5.57 25.05 18.32
N ILE A 438 5.30 23.99 19.09
CA ILE A 438 3.98 23.36 19.15
C ILE A 438 3.21 23.60 20.45
N SER A 439 3.84 24.15 21.49
CA SER A 439 3.22 24.34 22.81
C SER A 439 1.93 25.17 22.79
N GLY A 440 1.81 26.11 21.86
CA GLY A 440 0.60 26.93 21.69
C GLY A 440 -0.48 26.28 20.80
N GLN A 441 -0.27 25.07 20.35
CA GLN A 441 -1.14 24.36 19.40
C GLN A 441 -1.49 22.94 19.87
N LEU A 442 -1.32 22.64 21.17
CA LEU A 442 -1.63 21.34 21.74
C LEU A 442 -3.12 21.01 21.52
N ASP A 443 -3.39 19.80 21.11
CA ASP A 443 -4.73 19.30 20.77
C ASP A 443 -5.01 17.94 21.43
N GLU A 444 -6.11 17.31 21.08
CA GLU A 444 -6.53 16.01 21.62
C GLU A 444 -5.56 14.85 21.36
N GLY A 445 -4.64 15.01 20.42
CA GLY A 445 -3.61 14.03 20.06
C GLY A 445 -2.27 14.29 20.75
N THR A 446 -2.15 15.36 21.54
CA THR A 446 -0.94 15.67 22.32
C THR A 446 -1.27 15.51 23.80
N ILE A 447 -0.84 14.40 24.41
CA ILE A 447 -1.36 13.92 25.70
C ILE A 447 -0.23 13.89 26.74
N GLN A 448 -0.42 14.57 27.83
CA GLN A 448 0.49 14.48 28.98
C GLN A 448 0.32 13.13 29.67
N LEU A 449 1.43 12.48 29.98
CA LEU A 449 1.50 11.18 30.66
C LEU A 449 2.09 11.39 32.05
N SER A 450 1.28 11.18 33.06
CA SER A 450 1.70 11.33 34.47
C SER A 450 1.46 10.05 35.28
N ASP A 451 0.49 9.25 34.88
CA ASP A 451 0.11 8.03 35.59
C ASP A 451 -0.47 6.97 34.65
N SER A 452 -0.92 5.86 35.21
CA SER A 452 -1.50 4.74 34.46
C SER A 452 -2.79 5.10 33.72
N LYS A 453 -3.58 6.05 34.19
CA LYS A 453 -4.84 6.46 33.53
C LYS A 453 -4.54 7.26 32.27
N ASP A 454 -3.54 8.13 32.34
CA ASP A 454 -3.09 8.90 31.17
C ASP A 454 -2.54 7.96 30.10
N ILE A 455 -1.78 6.93 30.50
CA ILE A 455 -1.27 5.89 29.60
C ILE A 455 -2.43 5.13 28.94
N GLU A 456 -3.44 4.71 29.69
CA GLU A 456 -4.61 4.01 29.15
C GLU A 456 -5.36 4.90 28.14
N ALA A 457 -5.62 6.16 28.48
CA ALA A 457 -6.27 7.13 27.60
C ALA A 457 -5.46 7.41 26.32
N PHE A 458 -4.13 7.46 26.42
CA PHE A 458 -3.24 7.61 25.26
C PHE A 458 -3.32 6.38 24.36
N VAL A 459 -3.14 5.18 24.92
CA VAL A 459 -3.12 3.92 24.18
C VAL A 459 -4.44 3.66 23.47
N GLU A 460 -5.59 3.99 24.10
CA GLU A 460 -6.91 3.89 23.46
C GLU A 460 -7.00 4.74 22.19
N LYS A 461 -6.45 5.96 22.22
CA LYS A 461 -6.48 6.86 21.05
C LYS A 461 -5.57 6.43 19.92
N LEU A 462 -4.50 5.66 20.19
CA LEU A 462 -3.55 5.20 19.17
C LEU A 462 -4.22 4.43 18.02
N GLY A 463 -5.34 3.76 18.29
CA GLY A 463 -6.10 3.04 17.28
C GLY A 463 -6.58 3.90 16.11
N LYS A 464 -6.76 5.21 16.33
CA LYS A 464 -7.14 6.18 15.26
C LYS A 464 -5.98 6.51 14.32
N LEU A 465 -4.75 6.15 14.68
CA LEU A 465 -3.49 6.30 13.92
C LEU A 465 -3.08 7.75 13.63
N ARG A 466 -3.99 8.65 13.28
CA ARG A 466 -3.71 10.06 12.96
C ARG A 466 -4.79 10.99 13.54
N VAL A 467 -4.36 12.18 13.91
CA VAL A 467 -5.20 13.29 14.35
C VAL A 467 -5.56 14.14 13.14
N SER A 468 -6.51 13.66 12.32
CA SER A 468 -6.86 14.31 11.04
C SER A 468 -7.36 15.75 11.23
N GLY A 469 -7.98 16.08 12.38
CA GLY A 469 -8.40 17.42 12.73
C GLY A 469 -7.27 18.44 12.88
N ARG A 470 -6.03 17.98 13.12
CA ARG A 470 -4.84 18.83 13.23
C ARG A 470 -4.36 19.35 11.88
N GLU A 471 -4.62 18.64 10.79
CA GLU A 471 -4.03 18.94 9.49
C GLU A 471 -4.22 20.37 8.99
N PRO A 472 -5.40 21.01 9.13
CA PRO A 472 -5.57 22.40 8.74
C PRO A 472 -4.61 23.37 9.44
N SER A 473 -4.25 23.11 10.68
CA SER A 473 -3.36 24.00 11.46
C SER A 473 -1.89 23.84 11.09
N VAL A 474 -1.47 22.66 10.59
CA VAL A 474 -0.06 22.38 10.30
C VAL A 474 0.33 22.54 8.83
N LYS A 475 -0.63 22.50 7.90
CA LYS A 475 -0.35 22.53 6.46
C LYS A 475 -0.89 23.75 5.73
N LEU A 476 -1.79 24.48 6.33
CA LEU A 476 -2.35 25.66 5.71
C LEU A 476 -1.53 26.90 6.14
N GLY A 477 -0.59 27.29 5.30
CA GLY A 477 -0.41 28.70 5.13
C GLY A 477 -1.77 29.33 4.80
N LYS A 478 -2.04 30.57 5.22
CA LYS A 478 -3.30 31.32 4.96
C LYS A 478 -3.77 31.02 3.53
N ALA A 479 -5.01 30.58 3.38
CA ALA A 479 -5.63 30.34 2.09
C ALA A 479 -5.35 31.53 1.17
N SER A 480 -4.69 31.31 0.05
CA SER A 480 -4.54 32.32 -0.98
C SER A 480 -5.95 32.65 -1.50
N PRO A 481 -6.27 33.91 -1.78
CA PRO A 481 -7.55 34.25 -2.38
C PRO A 481 -7.74 33.50 -3.69
N PRO A 482 -8.99 33.18 -4.09
CA PRO A 482 -9.24 32.49 -5.34
C PRO A 482 -8.63 33.24 -6.52
N ILE A 483 -8.07 32.50 -7.47
CA ILE A 483 -7.61 33.06 -8.74
C ILE A 483 -8.86 33.49 -9.51
N ALA A 484 -8.90 34.77 -9.91
CA ALA A 484 -10.01 35.35 -10.68
C ALA A 484 -10.09 34.78 -12.11
#